data_2bc1352443152ada8ea9e6c8c4fe5814
#
_entry.id   2bc1352443152ada8ea9e6c8c4fe5814
#
_cell.length_a   1.000
_cell.length_b   1.000
_cell.length_c   1.000
_cell.angle_alpha   90.00
_cell.angle_beta   90.00
_cell.angle_gamma   90.00
#
_symmetry.space_group_name_H-M   'P 1'
#
loop_
_entity.id
_entity.type
_entity.pdbx_description
1 polymer ?
#
loop_
_entity_poly.entity_id
_entity_poly.type
_entity_poly.pdbx_seq_one_letter_code
_entity_poly.pdbx_strand_id
1 'polypeptide(L)'
;MTTIRFHVIPNAKIDKVIGEHGDAIKIKLRAPAVEGKANTALRKFLAETLSIPQRAIVLEHGEKSRDKVIRIDGLSEADICRVLFETG
;
A
#
# COMPACT_ATOMS: atom_id res chain seq x y z
N MET A 1 -3.75 -1.37 -15.79
CA MET A 1 -3.10 -2.10 -14.66
C MET A 1 -1.81 -1.41 -14.28
N THR A 2 -1.65 -1.10 -13.03
CA THR A 2 -0.44 -0.45 -12.53
C THR A 2 0.13 -1.26 -11.38
N THR A 3 1.42 -1.56 -11.44
CA THR A 3 2.10 -2.33 -10.40
C THR A 3 3.04 -1.40 -9.64
N ILE A 4 2.88 -1.35 -8.32
CA ILE A 4 3.67 -0.47 -7.46
C ILE A 4 4.26 -1.29 -6.31
N ARG A 5 5.51 -0.96 -5.95
CA ARG A 5 6.16 -1.57 -4.80
C ARG A 5 5.92 -0.73 -3.56
N PHE A 6 5.61 -1.41 -2.47
CA PHE A 6 5.42 -0.78 -1.16
C PHE A 6 6.36 -1.41 -0.14
N HIS A 7 6.97 -0.56 0.67
CA HIS A 7 7.72 -1.00 1.84
C HIS A 7 6.88 -0.71 3.08
N VAL A 8 6.44 -1.73 3.78
CA VAL A 8 5.50 -1.62 4.90
C VAL A 8 6.24 -1.66 6.23
N ILE A 9 5.93 -0.70 7.11
CA ILE A 9 6.40 -0.68 8.48
C ILE A 9 5.20 -1.04 9.37
N PRO A 10 5.16 -2.25 9.95
CA PRO A 10 4.04 -2.67 10.79
C PRO A 10 4.17 -2.11 12.22
N ASN A 11 3.14 -2.32 13.02
CA ASN A 11 3.08 -1.93 14.42
C ASN A 11 3.28 -0.43 14.65
N ALA A 12 2.88 0.39 13.72
CA ALA A 12 2.93 1.84 13.85
C ALA A 12 1.73 2.35 14.65
N LYS A 13 1.76 3.62 15.04
CA LYS A 13 0.65 4.24 15.76
C LYS A 13 -0.46 4.73 14.83
N ILE A 14 -0.15 4.97 13.56
CA ILE A 14 -1.09 5.43 12.55
C ILE A 14 -0.80 4.77 11.21
N ASP A 15 -1.81 4.74 10.35
CA ASP A 15 -1.65 4.35 8.95
C ASP A 15 -1.30 5.60 8.15
N LYS A 16 -0.13 5.62 7.53
CA LYS A 16 0.34 6.82 6.84
C LYS A 16 1.37 6.50 5.75
N VAL A 17 1.26 7.20 4.62
CA VAL A 17 2.32 7.22 3.60
C VAL A 17 3.44 8.11 4.12
N ILE A 18 4.66 7.59 4.16
CA ILE A 18 5.83 8.32 4.66
C ILE A 18 6.59 9.01 3.55
N GLY A 19 6.72 8.34 2.40
CA GLY A 19 7.49 8.87 1.29
C GLY A 19 8.04 7.77 0.41
N GLU A 20 9.07 8.10 -0.37
CA GLU A 20 9.74 7.13 -1.24
C GLU A 20 10.91 6.48 -0.54
N HIS A 21 11.12 5.19 -0.85
CA HIS A 21 12.25 4.40 -0.37
C HIS A 21 12.80 3.61 -1.57
N GLY A 22 13.81 4.14 -2.23
CA GLY A 22 14.29 3.59 -3.48
C GLY A 22 13.21 3.70 -4.55
N ASP A 23 12.82 2.59 -5.16
CA ASP A 23 11.73 2.52 -6.14
C ASP A 23 10.39 2.12 -5.50
N ALA A 24 10.31 2.11 -4.17
CA ALA A 24 9.12 1.73 -3.43
C ALA A 24 8.50 2.93 -2.69
N ILE A 25 7.22 2.80 -2.36
CA ILE A 25 6.53 3.76 -1.51
C ILE A 25 6.50 3.20 -0.10
N LYS A 26 6.99 3.99 0.86
CA LYS A 26 7.06 3.58 2.25
C LYS A 26 5.78 3.94 2.99
N ILE A 27 5.15 2.96 3.64
CA ILE A 27 3.89 3.14 4.35
C ILE A 27 4.01 2.56 5.76
N LYS A 28 3.55 3.32 6.76
CA LYS A 28 3.35 2.83 8.12
C LYS A 28 1.94 2.26 8.23
N LEU A 29 1.80 1.12 8.90
CA LEU A 29 0.50 0.53 9.20
C LEU A 29 0.41 0.16 10.67
N ARG A 30 -0.75 0.38 11.28
CA ARG A 30 -1.02 -0.02 12.65
C ARG A 30 -1.05 -1.54 12.81
N ALA A 31 -1.43 -2.25 11.77
CA ALA A 31 -1.54 -3.69 11.80
C ALA A 31 -0.20 -4.37 12.06
N PRO A 32 -0.18 -5.47 12.82
CA PRO A 32 1.03 -6.25 13.03
C PRO A 32 1.37 -7.08 11.78
N ALA A 33 2.64 -7.45 11.64
CA ALA A 33 3.12 -8.27 10.52
C ALA A 33 2.91 -9.76 10.81
N VAL A 34 1.67 -10.14 11.11
CA VAL A 34 1.31 -11.52 11.43
C VAL A 34 0.07 -11.95 10.67
N GLU A 35 0.04 -13.20 10.23
CA GLU A 35 -1.15 -13.86 9.65
C GLU A 35 -1.88 -13.06 8.57
N GLY A 36 -1.13 -12.32 7.75
CA GLY A 36 -1.72 -11.54 6.67
C GLY A 36 -2.44 -10.26 7.10
N LYS A 37 -2.40 -9.90 8.37
CA LYS A 37 -3.08 -8.69 8.87
C LYS A 37 -2.56 -7.43 8.21
N ALA A 38 -1.25 -7.33 8.00
CA ALA A 38 -0.66 -6.19 7.32
C ALA A 38 -1.10 -6.12 5.85
N ASN A 39 -1.27 -7.24 5.20
CA ASN A 39 -1.73 -7.29 3.81
C ASN A 39 -3.17 -6.77 3.69
N THR A 40 -4.05 -7.23 4.58
CA THR A 40 -5.43 -6.79 4.63
C THR A 40 -5.51 -5.30 4.93
N ALA A 41 -4.74 -4.83 5.91
CA ALA A 41 -4.70 -3.42 6.28
C ALA A 41 -4.18 -2.54 5.15
N LEU A 42 -3.15 -2.99 4.43
CA LEU A 42 -2.60 -2.25 3.30
C LEU A 42 -3.64 -2.10 2.18
N ARG A 43 -4.32 -3.19 1.82
CA ARG A 43 -5.36 -3.15 0.79
C ARG A 43 -6.50 -2.21 1.19
N LYS A 44 -6.93 -2.28 2.44
CA LYS A 44 -8.00 -1.41 2.95
C LYS A 44 -7.57 0.05 2.93
N PHE A 45 -6.37 0.35 3.40
CA PHE A 45 -5.83 1.71 3.41
C PHE A 45 -5.76 2.28 1.99
N LEU A 46 -5.23 1.51 1.03
CA LEU A 46 -5.12 1.95 -0.35
C LEU A 46 -6.50 2.16 -0.99
N ALA A 47 -7.44 1.25 -0.75
CA ALA A 47 -8.79 1.37 -1.29
C ALA A 47 -9.49 2.63 -0.78
N GLU A 48 -9.40 2.92 0.50
CA GLU A 48 -10.00 4.11 1.09
C GLU A 48 -9.32 5.39 0.60
N THR A 49 -7.99 5.40 0.56
CA THR A 49 -7.22 6.58 0.16
C THR A 49 -7.41 6.90 -1.33
N LEU A 50 -7.45 5.88 -2.17
CA LEU A 50 -7.58 6.04 -3.61
C LEU A 50 -9.05 6.08 -4.07
N SER A 51 -9.99 5.85 -3.14
CA SER A 51 -11.43 5.82 -3.45
C SER A 51 -11.80 4.78 -4.52
N ILE A 52 -11.22 3.60 -4.39
CA ILE A 52 -11.48 2.47 -5.29
C ILE A 52 -11.88 1.24 -4.46
N PRO A 53 -12.56 0.26 -5.07
CA PRO A 53 -12.91 -0.96 -4.34
C PRO A 53 -11.69 -1.81 -4.04
N GLN A 54 -11.72 -2.57 -2.95
CA GLN A 54 -10.61 -3.45 -2.59
C GLN A 54 -10.30 -4.50 -3.65
N ARG A 55 -11.31 -4.92 -4.42
CA ARG A 55 -11.09 -5.89 -5.50
C ARG A 55 -10.20 -5.37 -6.62
N ALA A 56 -10.03 -4.05 -6.71
CA ALA A 56 -9.13 -3.43 -7.69
C ALA A 56 -7.67 -3.47 -7.24
N ILE A 57 -7.41 -3.94 -6.04
CA ILE A 57 -6.08 -3.98 -5.42
C ILE A 57 -5.69 -5.44 -5.18
N VAL A 58 -4.63 -5.90 -5.83
CA VAL A 58 -4.19 -7.28 -5.74
C VAL A 58 -2.74 -7.34 -5.25
N LEU A 59 -2.51 -8.10 -4.18
CA LEU A 59 -1.16 -8.38 -3.71
C LEU A 59 -0.56 -9.46 -4.60
N GLU A 60 0.43 -9.11 -5.39
CA GLU A 60 1.08 -10.05 -6.30
C GLU A 60 2.28 -10.77 -5.69
N HIS A 61 3.07 -10.06 -4.88
CA HIS A 61 4.25 -10.62 -4.22
C HIS A 61 4.44 -10.02 -2.84
N GLY A 62 5.13 -10.75 -1.99
CA GLY A 62 5.54 -10.23 -0.68
C GLY A 62 4.54 -10.49 0.44
N GLU A 63 3.75 -11.56 0.37
CA GLU A 63 2.76 -11.89 1.40
C GLU A 63 3.37 -11.96 2.81
N LYS A 64 4.60 -12.46 2.91
CA LYS A 64 5.30 -12.63 4.19
C LYS A 64 6.48 -11.67 4.35
N SER A 65 6.54 -10.65 3.51
CA SER A 65 7.64 -9.69 3.49
C SER A 65 7.14 -8.29 3.76
N ARG A 66 8.02 -7.39 4.21
CA ARG A 66 7.72 -5.97 4.32
C ARG A 66 7.72 -5.30 2.95
N ASP A 67 8.41 -5.90 1.98
CA ASP A 67 8.42 -5.42 0.61
C ASP A 67 7.34 -6.13 -0.18
N LYS A 68 6.35 -5.38 -0.64
CA LYS A 68 5.17 -5.92 -1.29
C LYS A 68 5.01 -5.33 -2.69
N VAL A 69 4.55 -6.16 -3.62
CA VAL A 69 4.22 -5.73 -4.97
C VAL A 69 2.71 -5.78 -5.12
N ILE A 70 2.11 -4.63 -5.36
CA ILE A 70 0.66 -4.46 -5.45
C ILE A 70 0.28 -4.04 -6.86
N ARG A 71 -0.70 -4.74 -7.44
CA ARG A 71 -1.31 -4.34 -8.70
C ARG A 71 -2.59 -3.55 -8.38
N ILE A 72 -2.73 -2.40 -9.02
CA ILE A 72 -3.90 -1.54 -8.84
C ILE A 72 -4.53 -1.30 -10.21
N ASP A 73 -5.80 -1.65 -10.34
CA ASP A 73 -6.55 -1.49 -11.59
C ASP A 73 -7.36 -0.19 -11.56
N GLY A 74 -7.42 0.48 -12.72
CA GLY A 74 -8.25 1.66 -12.89
C GLY A 74 -7.58 3.01 -12.67
N LEU A 75 -6.32 3.03 -12.24
CA LEU A 75 -5.56 4.26 -12.03
C LEU A 75 -4.17 4.14 -12.64
N SER A 76 -3.62 5.26 -13.10
CA SER A 76 -2.23 5.31 -13.55
C SER A 76 -1.29 5.44 -12.35
N GLU A 77 -0.01 5.14 -12.58
CA GLU A 77 1.00 5.33 -11.53
C GLU A 77 1.07 6.78 -11.08
N ALA A 78 1.00 7.72 -12.02
CA ALA A 78 1.02 9.15 -11.70
C ALA A 78 -0.14 9.54 -10.78
N ASP A 79 -1.35 9.07 -11.08
CA ASP A 79 -2.53 9.35 -10.26
C ASP A 79 -2.40 8.74 -8.87
N ILE A 80 -1.93 7.51 -8.79
CA ILE A 80 -1.74 6.82 -7.50
C ILE A 80 -0.74 7.56 -6.63
N CYS A 81 0.41 7.90 -7.18
CA CYS A 81 1.46 8.62 -6.45
C CYS A 81 0.97 10.01 -6.01
N ARG A 82 0.29 10.72 -6.90
CA ARG A 82 -0.25 12.03 -6.56
C ARG A 82 -1.18 11.97 -5.35
N VAL A 83 -2.14 11.06 -5.36
CA VAL A 83 -3.10 10.92 -4.27
C VAL A 83 -2.41 10.48 -2.97
N LEU A 84 -1.54 9.49 -3.04
CA LEU A 84 -0.87 8.97 -1.85
C LEU A 84 0.05 10.01 -1.20
N PHE A 85 0.79 10.78 -1.98
CA PHE A 85 1.69 11.79 -1.42
C PHE A 85 0.97 13.06 -0.99
N GLU A 86 -0.17 13.39 -1.57
CA GLU A 86 -0.98 14.52 -1.12
C GLU A 86 -1.68 14.26 0.21
N THR A 87 -2.07 13.00 0.47
CA THR A 87 -2.77 12.64 1.70
C THR A 87 -1.83 12.21 2.82
N GLY A 88 -0.60 11.95 2.48
CA GLY A 88 0.42 11.53 3.43
C GLY A 88 1.02 12.70 4.14
#